data_cebc7c29a29dea6aeebb80ef6b92c2fb
#
_entry.id   cebc7c29a29dea6aeebb80ef6b92c2fb
#
_cell.length_a   1.000
_cell.length_b   1.000
_cell.length_c   1.000
_cell.angle_alpha   90.00
_cell.angle_beta   90.00
_cell.angle_gamma   90.00
#
_symmetry.space_group_name_H-M   'P 1'
#
loop_
_entity.id
_entity.type
_entity.pdbx_description
1 polymer ?
#
loop_
_entity_poly.entity_id
_entity_poly.type
_entity_poly.pdbx_seq_one_letter_code
_entity_poly.pdbx_strand_id
1 'polypeptide(L)'
;EIKQLAVRLIEDKRTIGVIGDLFIDCTGFSSILLENYLGTRFIKFDDLANDKAFYARIPYLSQEHREKHMHNVTDCEAAENGWMWTIPLWNRIGVGYCWSSRFAMENETKPEFERWIEEKFDVAPGEYEIGTIDIKHGYHEKAWNLNVLGIGLSYGFVEPLESTGLLTTHENILRLVDVLSRRQGYVTQIERDWFNYAAQREVIGFSKFVAMHYALSMRTDNPYWRWCTQRNEYMQEQFDMSVRVVDNYERMGSSLDLDQTMDVNMNGLNYIVAGMGVKLGRDWLNDRDPDELVFVDNAHRTYEKEVYDFVCSEECPSHYEYLKEYIYGGDELRAELI
;
A
#
# COMPACT_ATOMS: atom_id res chain seq x y z
N GLU A 1 20.44 14.12 -20.68
CA GLU A 1 20.47 12.77 -21.26
C GLU A 1 21.74 12.04 -20.86
N ILE A 2 21.59 10.80 -20.41
CA ILE A 2 22.74 9.94 -20.04
C ILE A 2 23.24 9.24 -21.30
N LYS A 3 24.53 9.43 -21.60
CA LYS A 3 25.18 8.74 -22.72
C LYS A 3 25.85 7.45 -22.27
N GLN A 4 26.40 7.46 -21.06
CA GLN A 4 27.13 6.33 -20.50
C GLN A 4 27.12 6.40 -18.98
N LEU A 5 27.02 5.23 -18.33
CA LEU A 5 27.21 5.07 -16.89
C LEU A 5 28.58 4.45 -16.63
N ALA A 6 29.30 5.00 -15.66
CA ALA A 6 30.50 4.38 -15.12
C ALA A 6 30.11 3.48 -13.95
N VAL A 7 30.19 2.17 -14.15
CA VAL A 7 29.79 1.16 -13.15
C VAL A 7 31.05 0.50 -12.59
N ARG A 8 31.22 0.55 -11.27
CA ARG A 8 32.29 -0.15 -10.57
C ARG A 8 31.85 -1.56 -10.19
N LEU A 9 32.49 -2.55 -10.73
CA LEU A 9 32.23 -3.95 -10.41
C LEU A 9 32.69 -4.28 -8.97
N ILE A 10 31.88 -5.08 -8.25
CA ILE A 10 32.16 -5.44 -6.86
C ILE A 10 33.32 -6.43 -6.78
N GLU A 11 33.35 -7.41 -7.70
CA GLU A 11 34.30 -8.52 -7.69
C GLU A 11 35.77 -8.08 -7.85
N ASP A 12 36.06 -7.31 -8.87
CA ASP A 12 37.45 -6.95 -9.24
C ASP A 12 37.76 -5.45 -9.16
N LYS A 13 36.80 -4.67 -8.68
CA LYS A 13 36.89 -3.20 -8.54
C LYS A 13 37.13 -2.42 -9.85
N ARG A 14 37.04 -3.09 -11.01
CA ARG A 14 37.14 -2.41 -12.31
C ARG A 14 35.93 -1.52 -12.54
N THR A 15 36.20 -0.40 -13.24
CA THR A 15 35.13 0.49 -13.71
C THR A 15 34.89 0.18 -15.19
N ILE A 16 33.63 -0.12 -15.54
CA ILE A 16 33.20 -0.33 -16.92
C ILE A 16 32.24 0.78 -17.34
N GLY A 17 32.20 1.08 -18.63
CA GLY A 17 31.22 1.98 -19.22
C GLY A 17 29.99 1.17 -19.71
N VAL A 18 28.81 1.54 -19.28
CA VAL A 18 27.55 0.96 -19.76
C VAL A 18 26.84 2.00 -20.60
N ILE A 19 26.57 1.66 -21.87
CA ILE A 19 25.87 2.51 -22.84
C ILE A 19 24.48 1.92 -23.05
N GLY A 20 23.47 2.78 -23.14
CA GLY A 20 22.08 2.38 -23.40
C GLY A 20 21.26 3.54 -23.94
N ASP A 21 20.21 3.21 -24.66
CA ASP A 21 19.23 4.19 -25.15
C ASP A 21 18.23 4.59 -24.08
N LEU A 22 17.93 3.68 -23.15
CA LEU A 22 17.09 3.86 -21.98
C LEU A 22 17.75 3.31 -20.73
N PHE A 23 17.70 4.05 -19.65
CA PHE A 23 18.15 3.63 -18.32
C PHE A 23 16.95 3.57 -17.38
N ILE A 24 16.77 2.44 -16.71
CA ILE A 24 15.72 2.27 -15.72
C ILE A 24 16.33 2.45 -14.33
N ASP A 25 15.88 3.47 -13.61
CA ASP A 25 16.34 3.76 -12.26
C ASP A 25 15.46 2.98 -11.27
N CYS A 26 15.99 1.90 -10.69
CA CYS A 26 15.42 1.10 -9.64
C CYS A 26 16.23 1.21 -8.34
N THR A 27 16.88 2.35 -8.09
CA THR A 27 17.81 2.55 -6.96
C THR A 27 17.10 2.93 -5.64
N GLY A 28 15.78 2.72 -5.58
CA GLY A 28 15.00 2.99 -4.39
C GLY A 28 14.95 4.48 -4.04
N PHE A 29 14.81 4.82 -2.78
CA PHE A 29 14.76 6.21 -2.32
C PHE A 29 15.99 7.05 -2.67
N SER A 30 17.09 6.40 -3.05
CA SER A 30 18.28 7.10 -3.51
C SER A 30 18.10 7.79 -4.86
N SER A 31 17.20 7.30 -5.71
CA SER A 31 16.85 7.85 -7.03
C SER A 31 18.08 8.42 -7.78
N ILE A 32 19.11 7.57 -7.94
CA ILE A 32 20.46 8.00 -8.35
C ILE A 32 20.45 8.68 -9.72
N LEU A 33 19.70 8.14 -10.67
CA LEU A 33 19.70 8.67 -12.03
C LEU A 33 18.62 9.74 -12.21
N LEU A 34 17.41 9.50 -11.68
CA LEU A 34 16.27 10.38 -11.92
C LEU A 34 16.38 11.68 -11.10
N GLU A 35 16.64 11.58 -9.79
CA GLU A 35 16.73 12.73 -8.89
C GLU A 35 18.16 13.30 -8.88
N ASN A 36 19.15 12.49 -8.45
CA ASN A 36 20.47 13.01 -8.15
C ASN A 36 21.24 13.45 -9.40
N TYR A 37 21.10 12.72 -10.53
CA TYR A 37 21.82 13.06 -11.75
C TYR A 37 21.03 14.01 -12.67
N LEU A 38 19.74 13.71 -12.93
CA LEU A 38 18.92 14.56 -13.82
C LEU A 38 18.27 15.75 -13.12
N GLY A 39 18.29 15.80 -11.80
CA GLY A 39 17.70 16.89 -11.02
C GLY A 39 16.17 16.93 -11.13
N THR A 40 15.53 15.81 -11.37
CA THR A 40 14.05 15.75 -11.46
C THR A 40 13.46 16.10 -10.10
N ARG A 41 12.61 17.12 -10.07
CA ARG A 41 12.04 17.65 -8.85
C ARG A 41 11.14 16.63 -8.16
N PHE A 42 11.31 16.46 -6.84
CA PHE A 42 10.43 15.68 -6.00
C PHE A 42 9.28 16.54 -5.47
N ILE A 43 8.07 16.03 -5.55
CA ILE A 43 6.83 16.65 -5.07
C ILE A 43 6.34 15.84 -3.88
N LYS A 44 6.30 16.46 -2.69
CA LYS A 44 5.81 15.81 -1.47
C LYS A 44 4.30 15.80 -1.42
N PHE A 45 3.75 14.78 -0.77
CA PHE A 45 2.35 14.76 -0.36
C PHE A 45 2.20 15.43 1.01
N ASP A 46 1.45 16.53 1.05
CA ASP A 46 1.20 17.26 2.29
C ASP A 46 0.05 16.66 3.13
N ASP A 47 -0.70 15.73 2.53
CA ASP A 47 -1.86 15.10 3.16
C ASP A 47 -1.52 13.91 4.04
N LEU A 48 -0.29 13.39 3.95
CA LEU A 48 0.21 12.28 4.73
C LEU A 48 1.20 12.80 5.79
N ALA A 49 0.90 12.51 7.05
CA ALA A 49 1.68 13.03 8.18
C ALA A 49 2.88 12.16 8.54
N ASN A 50 2.81 10.86 8.26
CA ASN A 50 3.83 9.90 8.67
C ASN A 50 5.09 10.04 7.85
N ASP A 51 6.21 10.27 8.51
CA ASP A 51 7.52 10.46 7.86
C ASP A 51 8.61 9.53 8.40
N LYS A 52 8.24 8.67 9.35
CA LYS A 52 9.11 7.67 9.98
C LYS A 52 8.42 6.32 10.06
N ALA A 53 9.20 5.25 10.04
CA ALA A 53 8.71 3.94 10.42
C ALA A 53 9.74 3.18 11.25
N PHE A 54 9.25 2.46 12.25
CA PHE A 54 9.95 1.33 12.85
C PHE A 54 9.58 0.07 12.09
N TYR A 55 10.50 -0.88 12.06
CA TYR A 55 10.22 -2.24 11.59
C TYR A 55 10.97 -3.25 12.43
N ALA A 56 10.38 -4.43 12.59
CA ALA A 56 11.01 -5.54 13.24
C ALA A 56 10.64 -6.87 12.56
N ARG A 57 11.43 -7.89 12.86
CA ARG A 57 11.21 -9.25 12.41
C ARG A 57 11.08 -10.13 13.66
N ILE A 58 9.88 -10.63 13.91
CA ILE A 58 9.59 -11.45 15.06
C ILE A 58 9.79 -12.92 14.66
N PRO A 59 10.69 -13.67 15.31
CA PRO A 59 10.85 -15.09 15.04
C PRO A 59 9.66 -15.88 15.60
N TYR A 60 9.34 -17.00 14.98
CA TYR A 60 8.46 -17.97 15.61
C TYR A 60 9.22 -18.77 16.65
N LEU A 61 8.81 -18.68 17.91
CA LEU A 61 9.48 -19.32 19.03
C LEU A 61 9.24 -20.84 19.09
N SER A 62 8.12 -21.29 18.52
CA SER A 62 7.74 -22.71 18.43
C SER A 62 6.79 -22.93 17.27
N GLN A 63 6.47 -24.19 16.97
CA GLN A 63 5.46 -24.54 16.00
C GLN A 63 4.08 -24.03 16.43
N GLU A 64 3.72 -24.19 17.70
CA GLU A 64 2.46 -23.68 18.25
C GLU A 64 2.35 -22.17 18.12
N HIS A 65 3.43 -21.44 18.38
CA HIS A 65 3.50 -19.99 18.20
C HIS A 65 3.29 -19.60 16.73
N ARG A 66 3.85 -20.38 15.79
CA ARG A 66 3.64 -20.17 14.36
C ARG A 66 2.18 -20.42 13.95
N GLU A 67 1.59 -21.53 14.37
CA GLU A 67 0.19 -21.86 14.10
C GLU A 67 -0.77 -20.78 14.63
N LYS A 68 -0.49 -20.27 15.84
CA LYS A 68 -1.28 -19.20 16.47
C LYS A 68 -1.24 -17.88 15.70
N HIS A 69 -0.09 -17.52 15.13
CA HIS A 69 0.14 -16.19 14.54
C HIS A 69 0.20 -16.16 13.02
N MET A 70 0.12 -17.31 12.35
CA MET A 70 0.14 -17.39 10.89
C MET A 70 -1.26 -17.25 10.30
N HIS A 71 -1.67 -16.03 10.04
CA HIS A 71 -2.93 -15.69 9.40
C HIS A 71 -2.69 -15.28 7.93
N ASN A 72 -3.72 -15.40 7.09
CA ASN A 72 -3.68 -15.04 5.68
C ASN A 72 -4.01 -13.56 5.39
N VAL A 73 -3.86 -12.70 6.39
CA VAL A 73 -4.18 -11.28 6.30
C VAL A 73 -3.00 -10.43 6.76
N THR A 74 -2.88 -9.24 6.18
CA THR A 74 -2.12 -8.15 6.76
C THR A 74 -3.03 -7.41 7.72
N ASP A 75 -2.62 -7.32 8.97
CA ASP A 75 -3.37 -6.62 10.00
C ASP A 75 -2.80 -5.20 10.17
N CYS A 76 -3.69 -4.20 10.22
CA CYS A 76 -3.34 -2.79 10.37
C CYS A 76 -4.11 -2.20 11.55
N GLU A 77 -3.39 -1.72 12.56
CA GLU A 77 -3.95 -1.19 13.80
C GLU A 77 -3.59 0.29 13.98
N ALA A 78 -4.58 1.11 14.34
CA ALA A 78 -4.35 2.51 14.66
C ALA A 78 -3.56 2.64 15.98
N ALA A 79 -2.45 3.38 15.92
CA ALA A 79 -1.58 3.67 17.06
C ALA A 79 -1.79 5.12 17.57
N GLU A 80 -1.04 5.52 18.58
CA GLU A 80 -1.12 6.88 19.12
C GLU A 80 -0.81 7.95 18.06
N ASN A 81 0.28 7.79 17.30
CA ASN A 81 0.72 8.80 16.34
C ASN A 81 0.95 8.23 14.93
N GLY A 82 0.10 7.28 14.53
CA GLY A 82 0.19 6.59 13.26
C GLY A 82 -0.55 5.26 13.25
N TRP A 83 0.06 4.23 12.66
CA TRP A 83 -0.51 2.89 12.58
C TRP A 83 0.57 1.81 12.57
N MET A 84 0.22 0.65 13.07
CA MET A 84 1.08 -0.53 13.14
C MET A 84 0.58 -1.62 12.18
N TRP A 85 1.52 -2.37 11.60
CA TRP A 85 1.18 -3.50 10.73
C TRP A 85 1.75 -4.81 11.23
N THR A 86 1.04 -5.89 10.89
CA THR A 86 1.47 -7.27 11.07
C THR A 86 1.36 -8.01 9.74
N ILE A 87 2.46 -8.61 9.28
CA ILE A 87 2.51 -9.44 8.07
C ILE A 87 3.10 -10.79 8.44
N PRO A 88 2.26 -11.82 8.65
CA PRO A 88 2.74 -13.17 8.92
C PRO A 88 3.37 -13.77 7.65
N LEU A 89 4.62 -14.21 7.75
CA LEU A 89 5.35 -14.90 6.72
C LEU A 89 5.73 -16.30 7.20
N TRP A 90 6.09 -17.21 6.31
CA TRP A 90 6.42 -18.59 6.67
C TRP A 90 7.49 -18.72 7.76
N ASN A 91 8.52 -17.90 7.72
CA ASN A 91 9.68 -18.00 8.62
C ASN A 91 9.74 -16.92 9.72
N ARG A 92 8.84 -15.94 9.71
CA ARG A 92 8.81 -14.83 10.66
C ARG A 92 7.50 -14.06 10.59
N ILE A 93 7.27 -13.19 11.56
CA ILE A 93 6.25 -12.15 11.48
C ILE A 93 6.96 -10.83 11.17
N GLY A 94 6.60 -10.17 10.07
CA GLY A 94 7.02 -8.81 9.77
C GLY A 94 6.09 -7.83 10.47
N VAL A 95 6.65 -6.92 11.27
CA VAL A 95 5.87 -5.90 11.96
C VAL A 95 6.49 -4.52 11.77
N GLY A 96 5.69 -3.48 11.92
CA GLY A 96 6.22 -2.13 11.96
C GLY A 96 5.19 -1.10 12.41
N TYR A 97 5.68 0.12 12.55
CA TYR A 97 4.92 1.28 13.00
C TYR A 97 5.27 2.49 12.14
N CYS A 98 4.35 2.91 11.27
CA CYS A 98 4.42 4.21 10.58
C CYS A 98 3.95 5.30 11.52
N TRP A 99 4.77 6.31 11.77
CA TRP A 99 4.47 7.39 12.71
C TRP A 99 4.98 8.75 12.21
N SER A 100 4.51 9.82 12.86
CA SER A 100 4.81 11.18 12.45
C SER A 100 5.73 11.89 13.43
N SER A 101 6.93 12.26 12.97
CA SER A 101 7.88 13.06 13.75
C SER A 101 7.40 14.49 14.05
N ARG A 102 6.35 14.92 13.37
CA ARG A 102 5.69 16.20 13.64
C ARG A 102 4.92 16.23 14.97
N PHE A 103 4.43 15.07 15.40
CA PHE A 103 3.53 14.97 16.55
C PHE A 103 4.11 14.20 17.73
N ALA A 104 5.14 13.38 17.52
CA ALA A 104 5.78 12.60 18.56
C ALA A 104 7.28 12.47 18.32
N MET A 105 8.02 12.18 19.38
CA MET A 105 9.44 11.87 19.33
C MET A 105 9.69 10.38 19.34
N GLU A 106 10.84 9.95 18.83
CA GLU A 106 11.21 8.53 18.78
C GLU A 106 11.22 7.85 20.16
N ASN A 107 11.65 8.57 21.21
CA ASN A 107 11.67 8.08 22.58
C ASN A 107 10.27 7.92 23.21
N GLU A 108 9.22 8.40 22.57
CA GLU A 108 7.82 8.21 22.95
C GLU A 108 7.19 7.05 22.16
N THR A 109 7.43 7.02 20.85
CA THR A 109 6.82 6.05 19.94
C THR A 109 7.48 4.68 20.00
N LYS A 110 8.80 4.62 20.20
CA LYS A 110 9.51 3.35 20.26
C LYS A 110 9.07 2.46 21.43
N PRO A 111 8.94 2.96 22.68
CA PRO A 111 8.41 2.17 23.78
C PRO A 111 6.95 1.72 23.59
N GLU A 112 6.14 2.48 22.85
CA GLU A 112 4.78 2.07 22.46
C GLU A 112 4.84 0.86 21.54
N PHE A 113 5.72 0.89 20.53
CA PHE A 113 5.91 -0.19 19.58
C PHE A 113 6.49 -1.46 20.22
N GLU A 114 7.48 -1.30 21.11
CA GLU A 114 8.07 -2.42 21.88
C GLU A 114 7.00 -3.13 22.72
N ARG A 115 6.22 -2.38 23.48
CA ARG A 115 5.13 -2.94 24.30
C ARG A 115 4.09 -3.66 23.45
N TRP A 116 3.68 -3.05 22.32
CA TRP A 116 2.73 -3.67 21.41
C TRP A 116 3.25 -5.00 20.84
N ILE A 117 4.54 -5.08 20.47
CA ILE A 117 5.17 -6.32 20.01
C ILE A 117 5.12 -7.38 21.11
N GLU A 118 5.56 -7.03 22.31
CA GLU A 118 5.67 -7.96 23.43
C GLU A 118 4.29 -8.52 23.85
N GLU A 119 3.28 -7.65 23.93
CA GLU A 119 1.92 -8.04 24.31
C GLU A 119 1.22 -8.86 23.21
N LYS A 120 1.40 -8.50 21.94
CA LYS A 120 0.70 -9.15 20.82
C LYS A 120 1.28 -10.52 20.48
N PHE A 121 2.60 -10.66 20.55
CA PHE A 121 3.30 -11.86 20.07
C PHE A 121 3.92 -12.72 21.18
N ASP A 122 3.71 -12.41 22.44
CA ASP A 122 4.25 -13.14 23.58
C ASP A 122 5.79 -13.33 23.51
N VAL A 123 6.51 -12.31 23.02
CA VAL A 123 7.97 -12.32 22.88
C VAL A 123 8.61 -11.41 23.89
N ALA A 124 9.81 -11.76 24.35
CA ALA A 124 10.54 -10.96 25.32
C ALA A 124 11.44 -9.91 24.67
N PRO A 125 11.79 -8.82 25.38
CA PRO A 125 12.82 -7.89 24.94
C PRO A 125 14.12 -8.62 24.59
N GLY A 126 14.69 -8.31 23.41
CA GLY A 126 15.93 -8.93 22.93
C GLY A 126 15.75 -10.15 22.01
N GLU A 127 14.53 -10.65 21.83
CA GLU A 127 14.22 -11.67 20.81
C GLU A 127 14.00 -11.07 19.42
N TYR A 128 13.95 -9.75 19.32
CA TYR A 128 13.81 -9.01 18.08
C TYR A 128 14.66 -7.73 18.08
N GLU A 129 14.94 -7.22 16.89
CA GLU A 129 15.64 -5.94 16.71
C GLU A 129 14.74 -4.96 15.96
N ILE A 130 14.73 -3.71 16.43
CA ILE A 130 13.97 -2.64 15.78
C ILE A 130 14.90 -1.80 14.92
N GLY A 131 14.61 -1.76 13.62
CA GLY A 131 15.20 -0.80 12.70
C GLY A 131 14.32 0.41 12.51
N THR A 132 14.92 1.53 12.09
CA THR A 132 14.22 2.77 11.77
C THR A 132 14.47 3.15 10.31
N ILE A 133 13.45 3.65 9.64
CA ILE A 133 13.54 4.16 8.27
C ILE A 133 12.81 5.50 8.15
N ASP A 134 13.39 6.42 7.37
CA ASP A 134 12.73 7.65 6.98
C ASP A 134 11.82 7.39 5.78
N ILE A 135 10.59 7.89 5.86
CA ILE A 135 9.59 7.76 4.80
C ILE A 135 9.55 9.07 4.01
N LYS A 136 9.73 8.97 2.70
CA LYS A 136 9.64 10.10 1.77
C LYS A 136 8.38 9.95 0.92
N HIS A 137 7.25 10.45 1.42
CA HIS A 137 5.98 10.45 0.68
C HIS A 137 6.00 11.47 -0.44
N GLY A 138 5.67 11.03 -1.64
CA GLY A 138 5.63 11.89 -2.82
C GLY A 138 6.10 11.17 -4.07
N TYR A 139 6.33 11.94 -5.10
CA TYR A 139 6.75 11.43 -6.40
C TYR A 139 7.62 12.45 -7.14
N HIS A 140 8.41 12.00 -8.10
CA HIS A 140 9.11 12.89 -9.00
C HIS A 140 8.16 13.40 -10.08
N GLU A 141 8.20 14.71 -10.39
CA GLU A 141 7.31 15.37 -11.37
C GLU A 141 7.29 14.67 -12.74
N LYS A 142 8.31 13.88 -13.03
CA LYS A 142 8.41 13.01 -14.20
C LYS A 142 8.95 11.65 -13.79
N ALA A 143 8.19 10.59 -14.06
CA ALA A 143 8.70 9.23 -13.96
C ALA A 143 9.71 8.95 -15.08
N TRP A 144 9.42 9.42 -16.28
CA TRP A 144 10.28 9.31 -17.46
C TRP A 144 10.81 10.68 -17.85
N ASN A 145 12.07 10.94 -17.53
CA ASN A 145 12.77 12.17 -17.86
C ASN A 145 13.93 11.87 -18.82
N LEU A 146 13.87 12.45 -20.03
CA LEU A 146 14.83 12.19 -21.10
C LEU A 146 14.94 10.68 -21.43
N ASN A 147 16.10 10.07 -21.19
CA ASN A 147 16.32 8.63 -21.34
C ASN A 147 16.48 7.89 -20.02
N VAL A 148 15.90 8.43 -18.95
CA VAL A 148 15.84 7.76 -17.64
C VAL A 148 14.38 7.59 -17.24
N LEU A 149 14.04 6.39 -16.82
CA LEU A 149 12.74 6.04 -16.26
C LEU A 149 12.94 5.56 -14.82
N GLY A 150 12.36 6.25 -13.84
CA GLY A 150 12.27 5.80 -12.46
C GLY A 150 11.12 4.82 -12.28
N ILE A 151 11.38 3.68 -11.63
CA ILE A 151 10.36 2.67 -11.30
C ILE A 151 10.45 2.33 -9.81
N GLY A 152 9.29 2.12 -9.17
CA GLY A 152 9.22 1.85 -7.73
C GLY A 152 9.62 3.07 -6.90
N LEU A 153 10.34 2.86 -5.80
CA LEU A 153 10.71 3.91 -4.86
C LEU A 153 11.61 5.01 -5.44
N SER A 154 12.25 4.77 -6.58
CA SER A 154 13.02 5.80 -7.28
C SER A 154 12.14 6.80 -8.03
N TYR A 155 10.90 6.46 -8.32
CA TYR A 155 9.91 7.38 -8.86
C TYR A 155 9.07 8.03 -7.77
N GLY A 156 8.49 7.24 -6.87
CA GLY A 156 7.60 7.77 -5.85
C GLY A 156 7.22 6.73 -4.81
N PHE A 157 6.61 7.19 -3.73
CA PHE A 157 6.19 6.35 -2.63
C PHE A 157 4.98 6.93 -1.89
N VAL A 158 4.08 6.04 -1.54
CA VAL A 158 3.00 6.25 -0.58
C VAL A 158 3.14 5.20 0.51
N GLU A 159 2.86 5.56 1.76
CA GLU A 159 2.94 4.60 2.86
C GLU A 159 2.10 3.34 2.59
N PRO A 160 2.54 2.16 3.07
CA PRO A 160 2.02 0.88 2.59
C PRO A 160 0.71 0.43 3.26
N LEU A 161 -0.12 1.35 3.75
CA LEU A 161 -1.38 1.05 4.43
C LEU A 161 -2.28 0.12 3.58
N GLU A 162 -2.28 0.32 2.26
CA GLU A 162 -3.03 -0.48 1.29
C GLU A 162 -2.13 -1.37 0.40
N SER A 163 -0.87 -1.57 0.81
CA SER A 163 0.09 -2.45 0.11
C SER A 163 0.29 -2.14 -1.38
N THR A 164 0.09 -0.89 -1.81
CA THR A 164 0.07 -0.48 -3.21
C THR A 164 1.45 -0.36 -3.87
N GLY A 165 2.54 -0.41 -3.11
CA GLY A 165 3.89 -0.16 -3.63
C GLY A 165 4.35 -1.15 -4.72
N LEU A 166 4.03 -2.44 -4.60
CA LEU A 166 4.32 -3.42 -5.64
C LEU A 166 3.35 -3.30 -6.83
N LEU A 167 2.09 -2.95 -6.57
CA LEU A 167 1.11 -2.74 -7.63
C LEU A 167 1.55 -1.62 -8.57
N THR A 168 1.85 -0.43 -8.03
CA THR A 168 2.36 0.70 -8.83
C THR A 168 3.64 0.36 -9.60
N THR A 169 4.51 -0.44 -9.01
CA THR A 169 5.73 -0.92 -9.68
C THR A 169 5.39 -1.80 -10.88
N HIS A 170 4.50 -2.78 -10.71
CA HIS A 170 4.07 -3.69 -11.78
C HIS A 170 3.32 -2.94 -12.90
N GLU A 171 2.40 -2.06 -12.55
CA GLU A 171 1.67 -1.25 -13.53
C GLU A 171 2.62 -0.39 -14.37
N ASN A 172 3.62 0.22 -13.76
CA ASN A 172 4.62 1.00 -14.50
C ASN A 172 5.50 0.11 -15.39
N ILE A 173 5.83 -1.12 -14.99
CA ILE A 173 6.55 -2.08 -15.84
C ILE A 173 5.67 -2.50 -17.03
N LEU A 174 4.41 -2.87 -16.79
CA LEU A 174 3.47 -3.25 -17.86
C LEU A 174 3.27 -2.11 -18.85
N ARG A 175 3.11 -0.88 -18.36
CA ARG A 175 3.00 0.33 -19.16
C ARG A 175 4.24 0.60 -20.01
N LEU A 176 5.43 0.37 -19.46
CA LEU A 176 6.68 0.45 -20.21
C LEU A 176 6.74 -0.60 -21.33
N VAL A 177 6.42 -1.85 -21.00
CA VAL A 177 6.39 -2.95 -21.98
C VAL A 177 5.42 -2.64 -23.13
N ASP A 178 4.22 -2.12 -22.80
CA ASP A 178 3.24 -1.73 -23.78
C ASP A 178 3.74 -0.62 -24.73
N VAL A 179 4.33 0.44 -24.16
CA VAL A 179 4.92 1.55 -24.96
C VAL A 179 6.01 1.03 -25.91
N LEU A 180 6.95 0.23 -25.38
CA LEU A 180 8.06 -0.29 -26.19
C LEU A 180 7.57 -1.27 -27.28
N SER A 181 6.60 -2.11 -26.97
CA SER A 181 6.06 -3.12 -27.91
C SER A 181 5.29 -2.47 -29.05
N ARG A 182 4.43 -1.52 -28.77
CA ARG A 182 3.61 -0.82 -29.81
C ARG A 182 4.45 -0.05 -30.81
N ARG A 183 5.61 0.44 -30.39
CA ARG A 183 6.49 1.30 -31.20
C ARG A 183 7.79 0.62 -31.63
N GLN A 184 7.92 -0.69 -31.45
CA GLN A 184 9.13 -1.44 -31.78
C GLN A 184 10.41 -0.81 -31.18
N GLY A 185 10.29 -0.29 -29.96
CA GLY A 185 11.36 0.39 -29.22
C GLY A 185 11.53 1.88 -29.57
N TYR A 186 10.79 2.43 -30.53
CA TYR A 186 10.89 3.86 -30.85
C TYR A 186 9.96 4.69 -29.97
N VAL A 187 10.53 5.48 -29.07
CA VAL A 187 9.78 6.29 -28.09
C VAL A 187 9.92 7.78 -28.40
N THR A 188 8.78 8.45 -28.60
CA THR A 188 8.72 9.90 -28.78
C THR A 188 8.44 10.62 -27.46
N GLN A 189 8.38 11.95 -27.52
CA GLN A 189 7.98 12.75 -26.36
C GLN A 189 6.54 12.48 -25.94
N ILE A 190 5.66 12.18 -26.90
CA ILE A 190 4.24 11.91 -26.62
C ILE A 190 4.06 10.67 -25.75
N GLU A 191 4.79 9.58 -26.04
CA GLU A 191 4.74 8.36 -25.21
C GLU A 191 5.30 8.62 -23.80
N ARG A 192 6.37 9.42 -23.68
CA ARG A 192 6.91 9.79 -22.35
C ARG A 192 5.92 10.65 -21.57
N ASP A 193 5.28 11.63 -22.22
CA ASP A 193 4.30 12.51 -21.57
C ASP A 193 3.06 11.71 -21.12
N TRP A 194 2.60 10.79 -21.95
CA TRP A 194 1.50 9.90 -21.59
C TRP A 194 1.87 9.00 -20.41
N PHE A 195 3.07 8.40 -20.43
CA PHE A 195 3.56 7.60 -19.32
C PHE A 195 3.62 8.40 -18.01
N ASN A 196 4.19 9.60 -18.07
CA ASN A 196 4.29 10.50 -16.93
C ASN A 196 2.91 10.86 -16.37
N TYR A 197 1.97 11.19 -17.24
CA TYR A 197 0.60 11.49 -16.84
C TYR A 197 -0.07 10.32 -16.14
N ALA A 198 0.02 9.11 -16.68
CA ALA A 198 -0.59 7.93 -16.11
C ALA A 198 0.07 7.55 -14.74
N ALA A 199 1.39 7.53 -14.68
CA ALA A 199 2.11 7.23 -13.43
C ALA A 199 1.85 8.27 -12.33
N GLN A 200 1.74 9.55 -12.69
CA GLN A 200 1.41 10.62 -11.77
C GLN A 200 -0.01 10.47 -11.20
N ARG A 201 -0.99 10.23 -12.05
CA ARG A 201 -2.39 10.02 -11.63
C ARG A 201 -2.51 8.86 -10.65
N GLU A 202 -1.87 7.76 -10.96
CA GLU A 202 -1.88 6.56 -10.15
C GLU A 202 -1.33 6.83 -8.72
N VAL A 203 -0.14 7.40 -8.61
CA VAL A 203 0.47 7.66 -7.30
C VAL A 203 -0.29 8.72 -6.48
N ILE A 204 -0.86 9.73 -7.15
CA ILE A 204 -1.73 10.73 -6.51
C ILE A 204 -3.04 10.07 -6.04
N GLY A 205 -3.62 9.19 -6.86
CA GLY A 205 -4.82 8.44 -6.50
C GLY A 205 -4.61 7.63 -5.22
N PHE A 206 -3.52 6.87 -5.15
CA PHE A 206 -3.18 6.10 -3.95
C PHE A 206 -2.88 6.98 -2.72
N SER A 207 -2.23 8.13 -2.89
CA SER A 207 -2.01 9.04 -1.76
C SER A 207 -3.33 9.56 -1.17
N LYS A 208 -4.30 9.90 -2.01
CA LYS A 208 -5.63 10.33 -1.58
C LYS A 208 -6.42 9.20 -0.92
N PHE A 209 -6.32 8.00 -1.46
CA PHE A 209 -6.97 6.83 -0.89
C PHE A 209 -6.43 6.53 0.52
N VAL A 210 -5.12 6.55 0.72
CA VAL A 210 -4.51 6.41 2.04
C VAL A 210 -4.91 7.56 2.97
N ALA A 211 -4.87 8.81 2.50
CA ALA A 211 -5.28 9.97 3.30
C ALA A 211 -6.75 9.89 3.76
N MET A 212 -7.63 9.25 3.00
CA MET A 212 -9.03 9.03 3.39
C MET A 212 -9.17 8.17 4.64
N HIS A 213 -8.34 7.14 4.82
CA HIS A 213 -8.37 6.30 6.03
C HIS A 213 -8.21 7.15 7.30
N TYR A 214 -7.31 8.12 7.24
CA TYR A 214 -7.09 9.06 8.35
C TYR A 214 -8.22 10.06 8.49
N ALA A 215 -8.64 10.66 7.39
CA ALA A 215 -9.67 11.70 7.38
C ALA A 215 -11.05 11.18 7.84
N LEU A 216 -11.38 9.94 7.54
CA LEU A 216 -12.63 9.29 7.95
C LEU A 216 -12.57 8.69 9.37
N SER A 217 -11.41 8.67 10.00
CA SER A 217 -11.28 8.24 11.39
C SER A 217 -12.10 9.12 12.32
N MET A 218 -12.75 8.49 13.30
CA MET A 218 -13.47 9.22 14.36
C MET A 218 -12.58 9.57 15.56
N ARG A 219 -11.28 9.26 15.49
CA ARG A 219 -10.32 9.56 16.57
C ARG A 219 -9.97 11.03 16.60
N THR A 220 -10.11 11.62 17.78
CA THR A 220 -9.75 13.03 18.06
C THR A 220 -9.04 13.18 19.40
N ASP A 221 -8.59 12.07 19.96
CA ASP A 221 -8.06 11.94 21.31
C ASP A 221 -6.73 12.67 21.50
N ASN A 222 -5.91 12.79 20.44
CA ASN A 222 -4.59 13.43 20.51
C ASN A 222 -4.36 14.44 19.36
N PRO A 223 -3.24 15.20 19.35
CA PRO A 223 -2.95 16.17 18.30
C PRO A 223 -2.79 15.56 16.90
N TYR A 224 -2.21 14.35 16.78
CA TYR A 224 -2.03 13.65 15.52
C TYR A 224 -3.39 13.33 14.87
N TRP A 225 -4.28 12.64 15.61
CA TRP A 225 -5.58 12.25 15.08
C TRP A 225 -6.49 13.46 14.83
N ARG A 226 -6.42 14.51 15.68
CA ARG A 226 -7.12 15.76 15.38
C ARG A 226 -6.65 16.42 14.08
N TRP A 227 -5.34 16.41 13.82
CA TRP A 227 -4.82 16.94 12.56
C TRP A 227 -5.30 16.11 11.36
N CYS A 228 -5.29 14.80 11.46
CA CYS A 228 -5.76 13.89 10.41
C CYS A 228 -7.24 14.13 10.07
N THR A 229 -8.09 14.29 11.10
CA THR A 229 -9.54 14.42 10.94
C THR A 229 -10.00 15.84 10.62
N GLN A 230 -9.27 16.89 11.04
CA GLN A 230 -9.60 18.28 10.74
C GLN A 230 -9.34 18.70 9.29
N ARG A 231 -8.59 17.91 8.54
CA ARG A 231 -8.38 18.12 7.08
C ARG A 231 -9.57 17.67 6.24
N ASN A 232 -10.68 17.41 6.89
CA ASN A 232 -11.90 16.92 6.30
C ASN A 232 -12.49 17.81 5.20
N GLU A 233 -12.30 19.12 5.19
CA GLU A 233 -12.89 19.98 4.16
C GLU A 233 -12.34 19.65 2.77
N TYR A 234 -11.02 19.57 2.62
CA TYR A 234 -10.40 19.17 1.35
C TYR A 234 -10.68 17.72 0.99
N MET A 235 -10.57 16.81 1.98
CA MET A 235 -10.84 15.41 1.78
C MET A 235 -12.34 15.13 1.63
N GLN A 236 -13.21 15.88 2.30
CA GLN A 236 -14.65 15.80 2.13
C GLN A 236 -15.08 16.25 0.74
N GLU A 237 -14.47 17.28 0.16
CA GLU A 237 -14.75 17.68 -1.21
C GLU A 237 -14.37 16.57 -2.22
N GLN A 238 -13.21 15.94 -2.05
CA GLN A 238 -12.80 14.80 -2.87
C GLN A 238 -13.68 13.57 -2.60
N PHE A 239 -14.03 13.33 -1.35
CA PHE A 239 -14.89 12.24 -0.91
C PHE A 239 -16.33 12.45 -1.39
N ASP A 240 -16.92 13.63 -1.21
CA ASP A 240 -18.26 13.96 -1.68
C ASP A 240 -18.38 13.82 -3.20
N MET A 241 -17.36 14.19 -3.93
CA MET A 241 -17.30 13.94 -5.37
C MET A 241 -17.32 12.45 -5.67
N SER A 242 -16.51 11.66 -4.99
CA SER A 242 -16.44 10.20 -5.17
C SER A 242 -17.75 9.52 -4.75
N VAL A 243 -18.32 9.89 -3.62
CA VAL A 243 -19.60 9.36 -3.12
C VAL A 243 -20.77 9.74 -4.03
N ARG A 244 -20.81 10.98 -4.54
CA ARG A 244 -21.83 11.41 -5.52
C ARG A 244 -21.71 10.63 -6.83
N VAL A 245 -20.52 10.29 -7.24
CA VAL A 245 -20.30 9.46 -8.42
C VAL A 245 -20.75 8.04 -8.17
N VAL A 246 -20.49 7.45 -6.99
CA VAL A 246 -21.02 6.15 -6.56
C VAL A 246 -22.54 6.15 -6.53
N ASP A 247 -23.14 7.15 -5.91
CA ASP A 247 -24.61 7.32 -5.82
C ASP A 247 -25.24 7.41 -7.22
N ASN A 248 -24.63 8.14 -8.14
CA ASN A 248 -25.11 8.23 -9.52
C ASN A 248 -24.92 6.92 -10.29
N TYR A 249 -23.81 6.20 -10.02
CA TYR A 249 -23.54 4.91 -10.64
C TYR A 249 -24.58 3.86 -10.27
N GLU A 250 -24.91 3.72 -9.01
CA GLU A 250 -25.93 2.77 -8.54
C GLU A 250 -27.31 3.10 -9.13
N ARG A 251 -27.64 4.38 -9.26
CA ARG A 251 -28.89 4.83 -9.87
C ARG A 251 -28.96 4.57 -11.39
N MET A 252 -27.83 4.63 -12.06
CA MET A 252 -27.78 4.51 -13.52
C MET A 252 -27.53 3.09 -14.02
N GLY A 253 -27.13 2.16 -13.15
CA GLY A 253 -26.85 0.77 -13.53
C GLY A 253 -25.76 0.59 -14.57
N SER A 254 -24.88 1.56 -14.72
CA SER A 254 -23.82 1.58 -15.72
C SER A 254 -22.43 1.60 -15.08
N SER A 255 -21.44 0.98 -15.73
CA SER A 255 -20.05 1.06 -15.33
C SER A 255 -19.52 2.46 -15.61
N LEU A 256 -19.61 3.37 -14.63
CA LEU A 256 -18.88 4.62 -14.68
C LEU A 256 -17.43 4.35 -14.37
N ASP A 257 -16.58 4.84 -15.24
CA ASP A 257 -15.17 4.93 -15.03
C ASP A 257 -14.95 6.03 -13.97
N LEU A 258 -14.90 5.63 -12.70
CA LEU A 258 -14.60 6.52 -11.55
C LEU A 258 -13.19 7.04 -11.56
N ASP A 259 -12.50 6.68 -12.57
CA ASP A 259 -11.10 6.86 -12.80
C ASP A 259 -10.64 8.32 -12.88
N GLN A 260 -11.52 9.29 -12.89
CA GLN A 260 -11.03 10.64 -13.16
C GLN A 260 -10.37 11.34 -11.98
N THR A 261 -10.52 10.84 -10.77
CA THR A 261 -9.93 11.44 -9.56
C THR A 261 -9.20 10.49 -8.63
N MET A 262 -9.57 9.22 -8.62
CA MET A 262 -8.89 8.17 -7.84
C MET A 262 -8.86 6.89 -8.67
N ASP A 263 -7.69 6.48 -9.16
CA ASP A 263 -7.46 5.18 -9.82
C ASP A 263 -7.53 4.03 -8.78
N VAL A 264 -8.54 4.04 -7.92
CA VAL A 264 -8.74 3.05 -6.88
C VAL A 264 -9.98 2.24 -7.22
N ASN A 265 -9.85 0.92 -7.09
CA ASN A 265 -10.97 0.02 -7.25
C ASN A 265 -12.13 0.46 -6.33
N MET A 266 -13.31 0.67 -6.90
CA MET A 266 -14.56 1.04 -6.23
C MET A 266 -14.83 0.21 -4.97
N ASN A 267 -14.57 -1.11 -5.04
CA ASN A 267 -14.80 -2.00 -3.92
C ASN A 267 -13.95 -1.61 -2.71
N GLY A 268 -12.68 -1.24 -2.91
CA GLY A 268 -11.81 -0.76 -1.82
C GLY A 268 -12.39 0.46 -1.12
N LEU A 269 -12.85 1.46 -1.90
CA LEU A 269 -13.47 2.67 -1.36
C LEU A 269 -14.73 2.35 -0.52
N ASN A 270 -15.60 1.50 -1.04
CA ASN A 270 -16.84 1.12 -0.35
C ASN A 270 -16.56 0.41 0.99
N TYR A 271 -15.57 -0.49 1.03
CA TYR A 271 -15.18 -1.16 2.27
C TYR A 271 -14.66 -0.18 3.32
N ILE A 272 -13.80 0.77 2.93
CA ILE A 272 -13.27 1.76 3.86
C ILE A 272 -14.38 2.67 4.39
N VAL A 273 -15.23 3.17 3.51
CA VAL A 273 -16.38 4.04 3.88
C VAL A 273 -17.32 3.32 4.84
N ALA A 274 -17.66 2.07 4.54
CA ALA A 274 -18.52 1.25 5.39
C ALA A 274 -17.85 0.93 6.73
N GLY A 275 -16.58 0.51 6.71
CA GLY A 275 -15.80 0.18 7.91
C GLY A 275 -15.59 1.39 8.84
N MET A 276 -15.46 2.59 8.28
CA MET A 276 -15.37 3.83 9.05
C MET A 276 -16.73 4.38 9.53
N GLY A 277 -17.81 3.64 9.27
CA GLY A 277 -19.16 4.01 9.73
C GLY A 277 -19.73 5.27 9.06
N VAL A 278 -19.20 5.66 7.91
CA VAL A 278 -19.73 6.79 7.15
C VAL A 278 -21.10 6.44 6.61
N LYS A 279 -22.09 7.20 7.00
CA LYS A 279 -23.45 7.06 6.47
C LYS A 279 -23.52 7.76 5.13
N LEU A 280 -23.48 6.99 4.05
CA LEU A 280 -23.82 7.47 2.72
C LEU A 280 -25.26 8.02 2.73
N GLY A 281 -25.52 9.06 1.94
CA GLY A 281 -26.87 9.63 1.84
C GLY A 281 -27.90 8.53 1.54
N ARG A 282 -28.93 8.44 2.37
CA ARG A 282 -29.94 7.35 2.29
C ARG A 282 -30.93 7.48 1.15
N ASP A 283 -30.81 8.51 0.32
CA ASP A 283 -31.85 8.82 -0.69
C ASP A 283 -32.06 7.65 -1.67
N TRP A 284 -31.01 6.94 -2.02
CA TRP A 284 -31.12 5.76 -2.90
C TRP A 284 -31.72 4.53 -2.19
N LEU A 285 -31.52 4.38 -0.86
CA LEU A 285 -32.17 3.33 -0.08
C LEU A 285 -33.67 3.60 0.11
N ASN A 286 -34.09 4.85 0.15
CA ASN A 286 -35.48 5.25 0.31
C ASN A 286 -36.31 4.96 -0.95
N ASP A 287 -35.66 4.86 -2.11
CA ASP A 287 -36.31 4.54 -3.39
C ASP A 287 -36.39 3.03 -3.68
N ARG A 288 -35.81 2.18 -2.81
CA ARG A 288 -35.86 0.72 -2.93
C ARG A 288 -37.03 0.15 -2.18
N ASP A 289 -37.61 -0.93 -2.74
CA ASP A 289 -38.64 -1.70 -2.06
C ASP A 289 -38.08 -2.30 -0.75
N PRO A 290 -38.69 -2.01 0.42
CA PRO A 290 -38.22 -2.56 1.68
C PRO A 290 -38.13 -4.11 1.69
N ASP A 291 -39.03 -4.79 0.97
CA ASP A 291 -39.03 -6.25 0.86
C ASP A 291 -37.82 -6.75 0.05
N GLU A 292 -37.39 -6.00 -0.97
CA GLU A 292 -36.16 -6.29 -1.73
C GLU A 292 -34.93 -6.18 -0.87
N LEU A 293 -34.84 -5.14 -0.04
CA LEU A 293 -33.70 -4.94 0.89
C LEU A 293 -33.64 -6.05 1.94
N VAL A 294 -34.79 -6.47 2.48
CA VAL A 294 -34.90 -7.61 3.43
C VAL A 294 -34.47 -8.90 2.74
N PHE A 295 -34.87 -9.11 1.49
CA PHE A 295 -34.47 -10.30 0.73
C PHE A 295 -32.96 -10.36 0.51
N VAL A 296 -32.34 -9.25 0.10
CA VAL A 296 -30.88 -9.18 -0.12
C VAL A 296 -30.13 -9.41 1.20
N ASP A 297 -30.54 -8.77 2.29
CA ASP A 297 -29.94 -8.95 3.61
C ASP A 297 -30.03 -10.40 4.10
N ASN A 298 -31.19 -11.02 3.95
CA ASN A 298 -31.39 -12.42 4.32
C ASN A 298 -30.56 -13.37 3.44
N ALA A 299 -30.52 -13.14 2.13
CA ALA A 299 -29.72 -13.96 1.22
C ALA A 299 -28.22 -13.85 1.55
N HIS A 300 -27.74 -12.65 1.86
CA HIS A 300 -26.35 -12.43 2.27
C HIS A 300 -26.00 -13.13 3.58
N ARG A 301 -26.86 -12.99 4.60
CA ARG A 301 -26.67 -13.66 5.91
C ARG A 301 -26.73 -15.19 5.79
N THR A 302 -27.61 -15.72 4.96
CA THR A 302 -27.68 -17.16 4.71
C THR A 302 -26.42 -17.65 4.02
N TYR A 303 -25.94 -16.92 3.01
CA TYR A 303 -24.70 -17.25 2.31
C TYR A 303 -23.47 -17.19 3.25
N GLU A 304 -23.34 -16.13 4.03
CA GLU A 304 -22.23 -16.01 4.99
C GLU A 304 -22.26 -17.14 6.04
N LYS A 305 -23.43 -17.38 6.63
CA LYS A 305 -23.55 -18.28 7.77
C LYS A 305 -23.56 -19.77 7.38
N GLU A 306 -24.25 -20.13 6.31
CA GLU A 306 -24.47 -21.53 5.95
C GLU A 306 -23.46 -22.04 4.93
N VAL A 307 -22.90 -21.20 4.10
CA VAL A 307 -21.96 -21.60 3.05
C VAL A 307 -20.53 -21.22 3.42
N TYR A 308 -20.30 -19.95 3.71
CA TYR A 308 -18.94 -19.43 3.91
C TYR A 308 -18.32 -19.96 5.21
N ASP A 309 -19.04 -19.88 6.32
CA ASP A 309 -18.56 -20.40 7.61
C ASP A 309 -18.36 -21.91 7.56
N PHE A 310 -19.28 -22.65 6.91
CA PHE A 310 -19.16 -24.09 6.75
C PHE A 310 -17.94 -24.46 5.89
N VAL A 311 -17.81 -23.89 4.70
CA VAL A 311 -16.70 -24.19 3.79
C VAL A 311 -15.37 -23.81 4.44
N CYS A 312 -15.26 -22.63 5.06
CA CYS A 312 -14.01 -22.20 5.67
C CYS A 312 -13.64 -22.97 6.92
N SER A 313 -14.63 -23.41 7.74
CA SER A 313 -14.34 -24.11 8.99
C SER A 313 -14.17 -25.62 8.85
N GLU A 314 -14.88 -26.24 7.90
CA GLU A 314 -14.95 -27.71 7.79
C GLU A 314 -14.15 -28.27 6.59
N GLU A 315 -14.02 -27.50 5.50
CA GLU A 315 -13.40 -28.00 4.26
C GLU A 315 -12.06 -27.32 3.94
N CYS A 316 -11.77 -26.15 4.51
CA CYS A 316 -10.53 -25.45 4.26
C CYS A 316 -9.51 -25.71 5.38
N PRO A 317 -8.27 -26.09 5.04
CA PRO A 317 -7.18 -26.12 6.01
C PRO A 317 -6.88 -24.71 6.52
N SER A 318 -6.30 -24.60 7.71
CA SER A 318 -5.74 -23.35 8.16
C SER A 318 -4.68 -22.83 7.19
N HIS A 319 -4.42 -21.53 7.20
CA HIS A 319 -3.36 -20.95 6.36
C HIS A 319 -2.00 -21.64 6.56
N TYR A 320 -1.67 -21.95 7.81
CA TYR A 320 -0.45 -22.67 8.16
C TYR A 320 -0.42 -24.07 7.53
N GLU A 321 -1.48 -24.86 7.68
CA GLU A 321 -1.57 -26.22 7.12
C GLU A 321 -1.49 -26.19 5.61
N TYR A 322 -2.19 -25.27 4.95
CA TYR A 322 -2.13 -25.11 3.51
C TYR A 322 -0.71 -24.79 3.02
N LEU A 323 -0.04 -23.83 3.64
CA LEU A 323 1.33 -23.48 3.29
C LEU A 323 2.29 -24.65 3.52
N LYS A 324 2.12 -25.36 4.63
CA LYS A 324 2.95 -26.53 4.99
C LYS A 324 2.80 -27.67 3.98
N GLU A 325 1.58 -27.98 3.58
CA GLU A 325 1.30 -29.12 2.70
C GLU A 325 1.54 -28.80 1.23
N TYR A 326 1.05 -27.69 0.72
CA TYR A 326 0.99 -27.43 -0.71
C TYR A 326 2.08 -26.50 -1.23
N ILE A 327 2.61 -25.60 -0.41
CA ILE A 327 3.59 -24.61 -0.86
C ILE A 327 5.01 -25.00 -0.47
N TYR A 328 5.23 -25.36 0.79
CA TYR A 328 6.57 -25.67 1.30
C TYR A 328 6.85 -27.18 1.39
N GLY A 329 5.87 -28.05 1.04
CA GLY A 329 6.07 -29.47 0.76
C GLY A 329 6.51 -30.29 1.96
N GLY A 330 6.08 -29.93 3.16
CA GLY A 330 6.36 -30.72 4.35
C GLY A 330 7.84 -30.81 4.75
N ASP A 331 8.77 -30.13 4.08
CA ASP A 331 10.18 -30.40 4.23
C ASP A 331 11.11 -29.23 4.51
N GLU A 332 12.10 -29.54 5.31
CA GLU A 332 13.26 -28.74 5.73
C GLU A 332 14.09 -28.20 4.53
N LEU A 333 13.95 -28.77 3.34
CA LEU A 333 14.74 -28.46 2.13
C LEU A 333 14.43 -27.10 1.47
N ARG A 334 13.27 -26.50 1.75
CA ARG A 334 12.92 -25.18 1.20
C ARG A 334 13.13 -24.02 2.19
N ALA A 335 13.35 -24.33 3.46
CA ALA A 335 13.67 -23.30 4.46
C ALA A 335 15.08 -22.68 4.24
N GLU A 336 15.96 -23.36 3.51
CA GLU A 336 17.30 -22.85 3.16
C GLU A 336 17.32 -21.95 1.91
N LEU A 337 16.20 -21.84 1.19
CA LEU A 337 16.13 -21.08 -0.07
C LEU A 337 15.44 -19.70 0.06
N ILE A 338 14.99 -19.34 1.24
CA ILE A 338 14.38 -18.04 1.59
C ILE A 338 15.08 -17.45 2.82
#